data_3a59d984f44c3fc574084f2d36e3842a
#
_entry.id   3a59d984f44c3fc574084f2d36e3842a
#
_cell.length_a   1.000
_cell.length_b   1.000
_cell.length_c   1.000
_cell.angle_alpha   90.00
_cell.angle_beta   90.00
_cell.angle_gamma   90.00
#
_symmetry.space_group_name_H-M   'P 1'
#
loop_
_entity.id
_entity.type
_entity.pdbx_description
1 polymer ?
#
loop_
_entity_poly.entity_id
_entity_poly.type
_entity_poly.pdbx_seq_one_letter_code
_entity_poly.pdbx_strand_id
1 'polypeptide(L)'
;MQNVSDAWKAVQKQQLVNESYVEISFDIADPDALADATSKDNGAIYIADTEQIVSEVDKKIVPYGTLEENLWLLDGSRRFIPESNYGDNGYIGNLLSEEDGSFDRVPFVDIDFTEVHEPIIPGITITWGIAYNEYAEVFKITAYNGSTVVAECKVEDNASVKSVVEFDIETYDSIRIEILKWCLPHHRPRIAEIFVGVNKVYGKSDITGYEHEQDINPIGATTPVNKMGFSIDNSNNIYDPNNTTGLSKYLMERQEMRVKYGLKLNDGTIEYIP
;
A
#
# COMPACT_ATOMS: atom_id res chain seq x y z
N MET A 1 10.30 16.63 -16.33
CA MET A 1 9.57 16.08 -17.50
C MET A 1 9.20 14.66 -17.11
N GLN A 2 7.92 14.32 -17.11
CA GLN A 2 7.45 12.98 -16.72
C GLN A 2 8.00 11.94 -17.71
N ASN A 3 8.46 10.80 -17.16
CA ASN A 3 8.89 9.67 -17.98
C ASN A 3 7.67 8.92 -18.50
N VAL A 4 7.43 9.03 -19.80
CA VAL A 4 6.36 8.31 -20.50
C VAL A 4 6.96 7.40 -21.55
N SER A 5 6.29 6.30 -21.87
CA SER A 5 6.73 5.36 -22.89
C SER A 5 6.72 6.00 -24.30
N ASP A 6 7.44 5.40 -25.22
CA ASP A 6 7.39 5.85 -26.63
C ASP A 6 6.03 5.54 -27.26
N ALA A 7 5.34 4.50 -26.78
CA ALA A 7 3.97 4.18 -27.18
C ALA A 7 3.00 5.30 -26.78
N TRP A 8 3.11 5.81 -25.55
CA TRP A 8 2.36 6.97 -25.07
C TRP A 8 2.56 8.19 -25.97
N LYS A 9 3.83 8.55 -26.23
CA LYS A 9 4.20 9.67 -27.12
C LYS A 9 3.65 9.52 -28.53
N ALA A 10 3.60 8.29 -29.04
CA ALA A 10 3.06 8.00 -30.37
C ALA A 10 1.55 8.22 -30.41
N VAL A 11 0.81 7.79 -29.39
CA VAL A 11 -0.64 8.01 -29.31
C VAL A 11 -0.99 9.48 -29.17
N GLN A 12 -0.23 10.25 -28.38
CA GLN A 12 -0.45 11.69 -28.23
C GLN A 12 -0.24 12.50 -29.53
N LYS A 13 0.54 11.98 -30.47
CA LYS A 13 0.77 12.64 -31.77
C LYS A 13 -0.30 12.34 -32.82
N GLN A 14 -1.24 11.46 -32.53
CA GLN A 14 -2.33 11.12 -33.42
C GLN A 14 -3.36 12.27 -33.48
N GLN A 15 -4.03 12.44 -34.64
CA GLN A 15 -5.06 13.46 -34.82
C GLN A 15 -6.31 13.21 -33.97
N LEU A 16 -6.59 11.93 -33.68
CA LEU A 16 -7.63 11.50 -32.75
C LEU A 16 -6.93 10.80 -31.59
N VAL A 17 -7.02 11.39 -30.43
CA VAL A 17 -6.50 10.78 -29.19
C VAL A 17 -7.41 9.63 -28.80
N ASN A 18 -6.83 8.49 -28.41
CA ASN A 18 -7.54 7.37 -27.85
C ASN A 18 -8.23 7.77 -26.53
N GLU A 19 -9.04 6.88 -25.98
CA GLU A 19 -9.71 7.12 -24.71
C GLU A 19 -8.70 7.48 -23.62
N SER A 20 -8.97 8.57 -22.90
CA SER A 20 -8.23 8.97 -21.70
C SER A 20 -8.97 8.53 -20.46
N TYR A 21 -8.22 8.24 -19.41
CA TYR A 21 -8.71 7.76 -18.14
C TYR A 21 -8.15 8.62 -17.02
N VAL A 22 -8.88 8.65 -15.91
CA VAL A 22 -8.41 9.22 -14.66
C VAL A 22 -8.59 8.16 -13.58
N GLU A 23 -7.56 7.98 -12.78
CA GLU A 23 -7.58 7.17 -11.57
C GLU A 23 -7.31 8.09 -10.39
N ILE A 24 -8.19 8.06 -9.41
CA ILE A 24 -8.07 8.85 -8.19
C ILE A 24 -7.98 7.86 -7.03
N SER A 25 -6.97 8.02 -6.19
CA SER A 25 -6.84 7.23 -4.97
C SER A 25 -6.67 8.13 -3.76
N PHE A 26 -7.22 7.70 -2.65
CA PHE A 26 -7.01 8.30 -1.35
C PHE A 26 -7.07 7.24 -0.26
N ASP A 27 -6.37 7.53 0.83
CA ASP A 27 -6.23 6.62 1.95
C ASP A 27 -7.38 6.86 2.94
N ILE A 28 -8.05 5.79 3.35
CA ILE A 28 -9.12 5.81 4.35
C ILE A 28 -8.59 5.13 5.59
N ALA A 29 -8.31 5.89 6.64
CA ALA A 29 -7.75 5.41 7.89
C ALA A 29 -8.23 6.26 9.06
N ASP A 30 -8.07 5.72 10.25
CA ASP A 30 -8.16 6.48 11.49
C ASP A 30 -6.79 7.15 11.77
N PRO A 31 -6.69 8.49 11.71
CA PRO A 31 -5.43 9.19 11.93
C PRO A 31 -4.89 9.04 13.35
N ASP A 32 -5.77 8.90 14.34
CA ASP A 32 -5.36 8.74 15.73
C ASP A 32 -4.73 7.35 15.92
N ALA A 33 -5.29 6.30 15.29
CA ALA A 33 -4.71 4.97 15.28
C ALA A 33 -3.35 4.93 14.55
N LEU A 34 -3.22 5.63 13.42
CA LEU A 34 -1.95 5.70 12.71
C LEU A 34 -0.85 6.38 13.54
N ALA A 35 -1.18 7.44 14.27
CA ALA A 35 -0.23 8.17 15.11
C ALA A 35 0.20 7.36 16.35
N ASP A 36 -0.64 6.44 16.83
CA ASP A 36 -0.43 5.62 18.02
C ASP A 36 0.24 4.27 17.72
N ALA A 37 0.21 3.83 16.46
CA ALA A 37 0.65 2.51 16.06
C ALA A 37 2.16 2.30 16.24
N THR A 38 2.54 1.18 16.87
CA THR A 38 3.93 0.71 16.98
C THR A 38 4.02 -0.73 16.52
N SER A 39 5.08 -1.09 15.80
CA SER A 39 5.23 -2.46 15.28
C SER A 39 6.30 -3.25 16.04
N LYS A 40 6.01 -4.53 16.27
CA LYS A 40 6.92 -5.52 16.84
C LYS A 40 6.89 -6.79 16.01
N ASP A 41 7.98 -7.53 16.00
CA ASP A 41 8.14 -8.74 15.22
C ASP A 41 8.44 -9.98 16.07
N ASN A 42 8.23 -11.14 15.48
CA ASN A 42 8.68 -12.42 16.01
C ASN A 42 9.99 -12.87 15.34
N GLY A 43 11.10 -12.24 15.71
CA GLY A 43 12.44 -12.63 15.28
C GLY A 43 12.80 -12.08 13.89
N ALA A 44 12.80 -10.77 13.73
CA ALA A 44 13.43 -10.11 12.59
C ALA A 44 14.94 -10.28 12.62
N ILE A 45 15.58 -10.16 11.47
CA ILE A 45 17.03 -10.07 11.40
C ILE A 45 17.49 -8.66 11.76
N TYR A 46 18.75 -8.52 12.17
CA TYR A 46 19.32 -7.26 12.68
C TYR A 46 19.26 -6.07 11.69
N ILE A 47 19.09 -6.32 10.39
CA ILE A 47 18.93 -5.29 9.36
C ILE A 47 17.46 -4.89 9.13
N ALA A 48 16.51 -5.55 9.79
CA ALA A 48 15.11 -5.17 9.74
C ALA A 48 14.86 -3.91 10.58
N ASP A 49 13.93 -3.12 10.14
CA ASP A 49 13.50 -1.88 10.79
C ASP A 49 11.99 -1.93 10.96
N THR A 50 11.57 -2.57 12.05
CA THR A 50 10.15 -2.77 12.34
C THR A 50 9.47 -1.51 12.88
N GLU A 51 10.23 -0.57 13.46
CA GLU A 51 9.68 0.68 13.99
C GLU A 51 9.08 1.58 12.90
N GLN A 52 9.47 1.33 11.64
CA GLN A 52 9.04 2.13 10.51
C GLN A 52 8.04 1.41 9.57
N ILE A 53 7.59 0.20 9.93
CA ILE A 53 6.65 -0.55 9.09
C ILE A 53 5.29 0.15 9.02
N VAL A 54 4.85 0.76 10.12
CA VAL A 54 3.60 1.50 10.17
C VAL A 54 3.92 2.98 9.99
N SER A 55 3.93 3.44 8.75
CA SER A 55 4.22 4.83 8.43
C SER A 55 3.30 5.32 7.31
N GLU A 56 3.09 6.63 7.25
CA GLU A 56 2.30 7.28 6.20
C GLU A 56 3.09 7.51 4.90
N VAL A 57 4.33 7.08 4.84
CA VAL A 57 5.24 7.39 3.75
C VAL A 57 5.48 6.16 2.89
N ASP A 58 5.22 6.26 1.59
CA ASP A 58 5.64 5.27 0.60
C ASP A 58 7.17 5.12 0.63
N LYS A 59 7.66 4.04 1.22
CA LYS A 59 9.08 3.78 1.36
C LYS A 59 9.68 3.27 0.06
N LYS A 60 10.82 3.83 -0.31
CA LYS A 60 11.66 3.28 -1.37
C LYS A 60 12.64 2.28 -0.77
N ILE A 61 12.28 1.02 -0.78
CA ILE A 61 13.21 -0.05 -0.41
C ILE A 61 14.17 -0.28 -1.56
N VAL A 62 15.47 -0.14 -1.27
CA VAL A 62 16.53 -0.41 -2.25
C VAL A 62 16.87 -1.90 -2.18
N PRO A 63 16.87 -2.63 -3.31
CA PRO A 63 17.30 -4.01 -3.35
C PRO A 63 18.76 -4.14 -2.88
N TYR A 64 19.00 -5.11 -2.00
CA TYR A 64 20.33 -5.49 -1.54
C TYR A 64 20.60 -6.96 -1.86
N GLY A 65 21.87 -7.36 -1.97
CA GLY A 65 22.24 -8.75 -2.16
C GLY A 65 22.05 -9.55 -0.88
N THR A 66 21.47 -10.72 -0.96
CA THR A 66 21.34 -11.68 0.13
C THR A 66 21.86 -13.03 -0.30
N LEU A 67 22.00 -13.98 0.64
CA LEU A 67 22.32 -15.39 0.32
C LEU A 67 21.07 -16.23 -0.03
N GLU A 68 19.94 -15.60 -0.16
CA GLU A 68 18.72 -16.26 -0.57
C GLU A 68 18.76 -16.61 -2.05
N GLU A 69 18.05 -17.63 -2.44
CA GLU A 69 18.07 -18.13 -3.81
C GLU A 69 17.69 -17.03 -4.81
N ASN A 70 18.47 -16.89 -5.88
CA ASN A 70 18.31 -15.90 -6.94
C ASN A 70 18.37 -14.40 -6.53
N LEU A 71 18.72 -14.09 -5.28
CA LEU A 71 18.87 -12.70 -4.81
C LEU A 71 20.34 -12.24 -4.68
N TRP A 72 21.29 -13.03 -5.07
CA TRP A 72 22.73 -12.78 -4.99
C TRP A 72 23.30 -12.37 -6.35
N LEU A 73 23.36 -11.09 -6.61
CA LEU A 73 24.06 -10.56 -7.78
C LEU A 73 25.43 -10.07 -7.34
N LEU A 74 26.50 -10.74 -7.87
CA LEU A 74 27.90 -10.40 -7.57
C LEU A 74 28.52 -9.49 -8.64
N ASP A 75 27.70 -8.83 -9.44
CA ASP A 75 28.12 -7.91 -10.52
C ASP A 75 28.43 -6.48 -10.02
N GLY A 76 28.36 -6.25 -8.72
CA GLY A 76 28.55 -4.94 -8.10
C GLY A 76 27.34 -4.01 -8.18
N SER A 77 26.23 -4.42 -8.76
CA SER A 77 25.02 -3.62 -8.85
C SER A 77 24.27 -3.48 -7.52
N ARG A 78 24.54 -4.36 -6.56
CA ARG A 78 23.88 -4.39 -5.25
C ARG A 78 24.88 -4.46 -4.11
N ARG A 79 24.58 -3.80 -3.02
CA ARG A 79 25.30 -4.01 -1.76
C ARG A 79 24.84 -5.31 -1.15
N PHE A 80 25.79 -6.08 -0.58
CA PHE A 80 25.49 -7.40 -0.04
C PHE A 80 24.76 -7.36 1.30
N ILE A 81 25.04 -6.38 2.13
CA ILE A 81 24.33 -6.12 3.38
C ILE A 81 24.10 -4.61 3.43
N PRO A 82 22.86 -4.11 3.46
CA PRO A 82 22.63 -2.67 3.58
C PRO A 82 23.09 -2.20 4.96
N GLU A 83 23.69 -1.02 4.98
CA GLU A 83 23.94 -0.34 6.25
C GLU A 83 22.57 0.11 6.83
N SER A 84 22.46 0.10 8.16
CA SER A 84 21.22 0.46 8.87
C SER A 84 20.67 1.86 8.56
N ASN A 85 21.51 2.74 8.01
CA ASN A 85 21.16 4.09 7.59
C ASN A 85 20.80 4.22 6.10
N TYR A 86 20.69 3.10 5.39
CA TYR A 86 20.35 3.06 3.96
C TYR A 86 18.86 2.95 3.69
N GLY A 87 18.08 3.72 4.38
CA GLY A 87 16.63 3.70 4.23
C GLY A 87 15.97 2.59 5.03
N ASP A 88 14.70 2.65 5.02
CA ASP A 88 13.84 1.78 5.78
C ASP A 88 13.76 0.40 5.13
N ASN A 89 14.29 -0.60 5.80
CA ASN A 89 14.27 -1.97 5.28
C ASN A 89 12.93 -2.67 5.54
N GLY A 90 12.11 -2.13 6.45
CA GLY A 90 10.92 -2.78 6.92
C GLY A 90 11.20 -4.07 7.70
N TYR A 91 10.21 -4.94 7.79
CA TYR A 91 10.36 -6.26 8.38
C TYR A 91 11.02 -7.23 7.41
N ILE A 92 12.02 -7.97 7.90
CA ILE A 92 12.65 -9.09 7.20
C ILE A 92 12.69 -10.25 8.17
N GLY A 93 11.97 -11.33 7.87
CA GLY A 93 11.86 -12.48 8.74
C GLY A 93 13.17 -13.26 8.88
N ASN A 94 13.30 -13.98 9.99
CA ASN A 94 14.48 -14.77 10.30
C ASN A 94 14.49 -16.15 9.65
N LEU A 95 13.33 -16.68 9.29
CA LEU A 95 13.17 -17.99 8.70
C LEU A 95 13.09 -17.91 7.17
N LEU A 96 13.61 -18.94 6.51
CA LEU A 96 13.37 -19.16 5.09
C LEU A 96 12.09 -19.99 4.93
N SER A 97 11.37 -19.73 3.84
CA SER A 97 10.24 -20.57 3.45
C SER A 97 10.72 -21.95 2.99
N GLU A 98 9.90 -22.96 3.19
CA GLU A 98 10.11 -24.33 2.74
C GLU A 98 9.87 -24.45 1.23
N GLU A 99 10.06 -25.65 0.67
CA GLU A 99 9.83 -25.99 -0.76
C GLU A 99 8.44 -25.62 -1.26
N ASP A 100 7.42 -25.69 -0.40
CA ASP A 100 6.04 -25.37 -0.73
C ASP A 100 5.65 -23.90 -0.39
N GLY A 101 6.62 -23.10 0.09
CA GLY A 101 6.45 -21.73 0.52
C GLY A 101 5.97 -21.57 1.96
N SER A 102 5.64 -22.64 2.67
CA SER A 102 5.25 -22.60 4.10
C SER A 102 6.45 -22.31 5.01
N PHE A 103 6.22 -22.16 6.31
CA PHE A 103 7.26 -21.94 7.30
C PHE A 103 7.16 -22.96 8.43
N ASP A 104 8.29 -23.48 8.91
CA ASP A 104 8.35 -24.36 10.08
C ASP A 104 7.71 -23.70 11.31
N ARG A 105 7.97 -22.42 11.49
CA ARG A 105 7.30 -21.58 12.49
C ARG A 105 6.76 -20.33 11.80
N VAL A 106 5.46 -20.09 11.93
CA VAL A 106 4.78 -18.98 11.29
C VAL A 106 5.39 -17.65 11.75
N PRO A 107 6.00 -16.87 10.83
CA PRO A 107 6.44 -15.53 11.14
C PRO A 107 5.25 -14.59 11.25
N PHE A 108 5.34 -13.62 12.18
CA PHE A 108 4.29 -12.63 12.35
C PHE A 108 4.85 -11.27 12.77
N VAL A 109 4.05 -10.25 12.55
CA VAL A 109 4.26 -8.88 13.04
C VAL A 109 3.02 -8.47 13.80
N ASP A 110 3.23 -7.91 15.00
CA ASP A 110 2.19 -7.28 15.80
C ASP A 110 2.26 -5.75 15.63
N ILE A 111 1.12 -5.13 15.50
CA ILE A 111 0.94 -3.69 15.60
C ILE A 111 0.20 -3.46 16.91
N ASP A 112 0.87 -2.79 17.85
CA ASP A 112 0.32 -2.46 19.15
C ASP A 112 -0.08 -0.98 19.18
N PHE A 113 -1.19 -0.70 19.84
CA PHE A 113 -1.69 0.63 20.11
C PHE A 113 -1.64 0.89 21.61
N THR A 114 -1.38 2.14 22.02
CA THR A 114 -1.32 2.49 23.45
C THR A 114 -2.71 2.63 24.05
N GLU A 115 -3.70 2.94 23.22
CA GLU A 115 -5.10 3.07 23.60
C GLU A 115 -5.98 2.12 22.79
N VAL A 116 -7.19 1.86 23.29
CA VAL A 116 -8.21 1.11 22.55
C VAL A 116 -8.86 2.04 21.54
N HIS A 117 -8.78 1.71 20.27
CA HIS A 117 -9.43 2.47 19.20
C HIS A 117 -10.83 1.92 18.92
N GLU A 118 -11.85 2.78 19.03
CA GLU A 118 -13.25 2.43 18.80
C GLU A 118 -13.72 2.67 17.35
N PRO A 119 -13.12 3.61 16.57
CA PRO A 119 -13.55 3.79 15.19
C PRO A 119 -13.34 2.53 14.35
N ILE A 120 -14.33 2.19 13.53
CA ILE A 120 -14.21 1.04 12.62
C ILE A 120 -13.17 1.36 11.55
N ILE A 121 -12.15 0.51 11.43
CA ILE A 121 -11.22 0.54 10.31
C ILE A 121 -11.81 -0.33 9.19
N PRO A 122 -11.88 0.18 7.94
CA PRO A 122 -12.44 -0.58 6.83
C PRO A 122 -11.50 -1.66 6.29
N GLY A 123 -10.35 -1.85 6.90
CA GLY A 123 -9.37 -2.87 6.52
C GLY A 123 -7.92 -2.45 6.68
N ILE A 124 -7.03 -3.25 6.11
CA ILE A 124 -5.58 -3.06 6.20
C ILE A 124 -4.96 -3.18 4.81
N THR A 125 -4.00 -2.32 4.52
CA THR A 125 -3.18 -2.41 3.33
C THR A 125 -1.77 -2.84 3.70
N ILE A 126 -1.26 -3.90 3.08
CA ILE A 126 0.08 -4.43 3.33
C ILE A 126 0.90 -4.34 2.05
N THR A 127 2.07 -3.72 2.14
CA THR A 127 3.07 -3.72 1.08
C THR A 127 4.17 -4.71 1.46
N TRP A 128 4.30 -5.77 0.67
CA TRP A 128 5.23 -6.86 0.90
C TRP A 128 6.64 -6.55 0.39
N GLY A 129 7.37 -7.54 -0.06
CA GLY A 129 8.74 -7.46 -0.58
C GLY A 129 8.84 -6.74 -1.92
N ILE A 130 8.41 -5.48 -2.01
CA ILE A 130 8.31 -4.68 -3.23
C ILE A 130 9.64 -4.58 -4.00
N ALA A 131 10.78 -4.56 -3.29
CA ALA A 131 12.10 -4.48 -3.91
C ALA A 131 12.46 -5.71 -4.75
N TYR A 132 11.84 -6.86 -4.45
CA TYR A 132 12.10 -8.15 -5.09
C TYR A 132 10.89 -8.70 -5.84
N ASN A 133 9.77 -7.97 -5.81
CA ASN A 133 8.49 -8.40 -6.37
C ASN A 133 7.97 -9.70 -5.72
N GLU A 134 8.14 -9.81 -4.40
CA GLU A 134 7.72 -10.96 -3.59
C GLU A 134 6.57 -10.59 -2.66
N TYR A 135 5.76 -11.56 -2.29
CA TYR A 135 4.57 -11.35 -1.46
C TYR A 135 4.20 -12.62 -0.66
N ALA A 136 3.42 -12.43 0.41
CA ALA A 136 2.77 -13.56 1.06
C ALA A 136 1.60 -14.04 0.19
N GLU A 137 1.65 -15.30 -0.24
CA GLU A 137 0.56 -15.96 -0.98
C GLU A 137 -0.63 -16.24 -0.05
N VAL A 138 -0.33 -16.70 1.17
CA VAL A 138 -1.32 -16.93 2.22
C VAL A 138 -0.92 -16.20 3.49
N PHE A 139 -1.82 -15.41 4.01
CA PHE A 139 -1.61 -14.71 5.28
C PHE A 139 -2.90 -14.53 6.06
N LYS A 140 -2.78 -14.22 7.34
CA LYS A 140 -3.92 -13.99 8.22
C LYS A 140 -3.73 -12.70 8.99
N ILE A 141 -4.78 -11.93 9.12
CA ILE A 141 -4.84 -10.72 9.93
C ILE A 141 -5.81 -10.99 11.07
N THR A 142 -5.38 -10.74 12.28
CA THR A 142 -6.21 -10.91 13.49
C THR A 142 -6.13 -9.63 14.33
N ALA A 143 -7.27 -9.04 14.63
CA ALA A 143 -7.37 -7.89 15.52
C ALA A 143 -7.82 -8.33 16.92
N TYR A 144 -7.25 -7.69 17.92
CA TYR A 144 -7.51 -8.00 19.33
C TYR A 144 -7.95 -6.75 20.10
N ASN A 145 -8.70 -7.01 21.16
CA ASN A 145 -8.93 -6.09 22.26
C ASN A 145 -8.48 -6.82 23.55
N GLY A 146 -7.34 -6.44 24.08
CA GLY A 146 -6.63 -7.20 25.10
C GLY A 146 -6.28 -8.61 24.62
N SER A 147 -6.90 -9.63 25.19
CA SER A 147 -6.71 -11.04 24.79
C SER A 147 -7.84 -11.58 23.91
N THR A 148 -8.84 -10.78 23.60
CA THR A 148 -10.02 -11.21 22.86
C THR A 148 -9.86 -10.90 21.37
N VAL A 149 -10.09 -11.90 20.51
CA VAL A 149 -10.15 -11.70 19.06
C VAL A 149 -11.45 -10.95 18.73
N VAL A 150 -11.33 -9.79 18.11
CA VAL A 150 -12.46 -8.94 17.68
C VAL A 150 -12.75 -9.05 16.21
N ALA A 151 -11.73 -9.29 15.39
CA ALA A 151 -11.88 -9.52 13.95
C ALA A 151 -10.77 -10.43 13.42
N GLU A 152 -11.07 -11.25 12.41
CA GLU A 152 -10.09 -12.11 11.75
C GLU A 152 -10.41 -12.20 10.27
N CYS A 153 -9.37 -12.10 9.45
CA CYS A 153 -9.47 -12.29 8.00
C CYS A 153 -8.27 -13.10 7.51
N LYS A 154 -8.53 -14.16 6.74
CA LYS A 154 -7.51 -14.98 6.07
C LYS A 154 -7.58 -14.77 4.57
N VAL A 155 -6.45 -14.45 3.96
CA VAL A 155 -6.29 -14.33 2.50
C VAL A 155 -5.53 -15.56 2.03
N GLU A 156 -6.09 -16.31 1.06
CA GLU A 156 -5.55 -17.60 0.60
C GLU A 156 -4.88 -17.55 -0.77
N ASP A 157 -5.23 -16.57 -1.62
CA ASP A 157 -4.78 -16.51 -3.02
C ASP A 157 -4.23 -15.12 -3.38
N ASN A 158 -3.40 -14.53 -2.52
CA ASN A 158 -2.78 -13.25 -2.86
C ASN A 158 -1.72 -13.44 -3.95
N ALA A 159 -1.78 -12.60 -4.97
CA ALA A 159 -0.83 -12.58 -6.08
C ALA A 159 -0.23 -11.18 -6.31
N SER A 160 -0.27 -10.32 -5.28
CA SER A 160 0.15 -8.93 -5.39
C SER A 160 1.13 -8.53 -4.29
N VAL A 161 2.13 -7.73 -4.63
CA VAL A 161 3.04 -7.10 -3.67
C VAL A 161 2.38 -6.04 -2.82
N LYS A 162 1.20 -5.55 -3.20
CA LYS A 162 0.36 -4.67 -2.39
C LYS A 162 -1.01 -5.31 -2.22
N SER A 163 -1.32 -5.72 -1.00
CA SER A 163 -2.58 -6.36 -0.64
C SER A 163 -3.46 -5.37 0.09
N VAL A 164 -4.64 -5.11 -0.45
CA VAL A 164 -5.70 -4.33 0.21
C VAL A 164 -6.74 -5.32 0.71
N VAL A 165 -6.86 -5.46 2.03
CA VAL A 165 -7.76 -6.41 2.67
C VAL A 165 -8.87 -5.62 3.33
N GLU A 166 -10.08 -5.70 2.77
CA GLU A 166 -11.26 -5.01 3.27
C GLU A 166 -12.04 -5.90 4.24
N PHE A 167 -12.06 -5.52 5.50
CA PHE A 167 -12.89 -6.12 6.55
C PHE A 167 -12.99 -5.15 7.72
N ASP A 168 -14.11 -5.14 8.38
CA ASP A 168 -14.36 -4.22 9.48
C ASP A 168 -13.63 -4.67 10.75
N ILE A 169 -12.89 -3.75 11.33
CA ILE A 169 -12.19 -3.92 12.61
C ILE A 169 -12.72 -2.88 13.58
N GLU A 170 -13.35 -3.33 14.66
CA GLU A 170 -13.94 -2.46 15.70
C GLU A 170 -13.27 -2.71 17.05
N THR A 171 -13.10 -1.67 17.82
CA THR A 171 -12.68 -1.73 19.24
C THR A 171 -11.43 -2.60 19.46
N TYR A 172 -10.31 -2.15 18.93
CA TYR A 172 -9.04 -2.90 18.90
C TYR A 172 -7.92 -2.15 19.63
N ASP A 173 -6.96 -2.89 20.19
CA ASP A 173 -5.72 -2.38 20.79
C ASP A 173 -4.47 -3.04 20.18
N SER A 174 -4.65 -4.11 19.40
CA SER A 174 -3.54 -4.71 18.67
C SER A 174 -4.02 -5.48 17.42
N ILE A 175 -3.14 -5.56 16.42
CA ILE A 175 -3.39 -6.26 15.16
C ILE A 175 -2.18 -7.14 14.86
N ARG A 176 -2.42 -8.43 14.62
CA ARG A 176 -1.39 -9.39 14.22
C ARG A 176 -1.52 -9.76 12.77
N ILE A 177 -0.39 -9.75 12.05
CA ILE A 177 -0.27 -10.24 10.68
C ILE A 177 0.61 -11.48 10.69
N GLU A 178 0.05 -12.63 10.39
CA GLU A 178 0.73 -13.92 10.30
C GLU A 178 0.97 -14.28 8.83
N ILE A 179 2.21 -14.62 8.46
CA ILE A 179 2.59 -14.99 7.11
C ILE A 179 2.64 -16.52 7.04
N LEU A 180 1.61 -17.11 6.44
CA LEU A 180 1.43 -18.56 6.40
C LEU A 180 2.16 -19.22 5.23
N LYS A 181 2.24 -18.51 4.08
CA LYS A 181 2.90 -19.00 2.89
C LYS A 181 3.51 -17.84 2.09
N TRP A 182 4.75 -18.00 1.67
CA TRP A 182 5.46 -17.07 0.80
C TRP A 182 5.39 -17.52 -0.65
N CYS A 183 5.43 -16.61 -1.60
CA CYS A 183 5.29 -16.90 -3.03
C CYS A 183 6.49 -17.67 -3.63
N LEU A 184 7.63 -17.69 -2.94
CA LEU A 184 8.85 -18.37 -3.39
C LEU A 184 9.42 -19.26 -2.29
N PRO A 185 9.96 -20.43 -2.62
CA PRO A 185 10.70 -21.28 -1.68
C PRO A 185 12.07 -20.68 -1.32
N HIS A 186 12.58 -20.99 -0.16
CA HIS A 186 13.89 -20.60 0.35
C HIS A 186 14.14 -19.09 0.41
N HIS A 187 13.05 -18.31 0.52
CA HIS A 187 13.08 -16.85 0.67
C HIS A 187 12.55 -16.44 2.04
N ARG A 188 13.05 -15.30 2.52
CA ARG A 188 12.59 -14.68 3.77
C ARG A 188 11.32 -13.88 3.54
N PRO A 189 10.36 -13.95 4.46
CA PRO A 189 9.20 -13.06 4.38
C PRO A 189 9.61 -11.61 4.63
N ARG A 190 9.01 -10.69 3.89
CA ARG A 190 9.29 -9.26 3.95
C ARG A 190 8.01 -8.45 3.95
N ILE A 191 7.97 -7.44 4.81
CA ILE A 191 6.92 -6.42 4.81
C ILE A 191 7.62 -5.07 4.73
N ALA A 192 7.33 -4.33 3.66
CA ALA A 192 7.85 -2.99 3.47
C ALA A 192 7.07 -1.97 4.29
N GLU A 193 5.73 -2.11 4.30
CA GLU A 193 4.84 -1.17 4.96
C GLU A 193 3.52 -1.85 5.32
N ILE A 194 2.92 -1.44 6.43
CA ILE A 194 1.57 -1.80 6.84
C ILE A 194 0.81 -0.50 7.08
N PHE A 195 -0.24 -0.30 6.32
CA PHE A 195 -1.13 0.83 6.51
C PHE A 195 -2.41 0.35 7.17
N VAL A 196 -2.70 0.90 8.37
CA VAL A 196 -3.90 0.59 9.14
C VAL A 196 -5.07 1.36 8.57
N GLY A 197 -5.60 0.86 7.46
CA GLY A 197 -6.61 1.49 6.62
C GLY A 197 -6.61 0.90 5.22
N VAL A 198 -7.47 1.45 4.36
CA VAL A 198 -7.59 1.03 2.95
C VAL A 198 -7.25 2.18 2.02
N ASN A 199 -6.46 1.88 1.01
CA ASN A 199 -6.28 2.76 -0.13
C ASN A 199 -7.39 2.51 -1.14
N LYS A 200 -8.38 3.40 -1.20
CA LYS A 200 -9.47 3.31 -2.19
C LYS A 200 -9.03 3.92 -3.51
N VAL A 201 -9.24 3.15 -4.56
CA VAL A 201 -8.92 3.55 -5.94
C VAL A 201 -10.20 3.64 -6.74
N TYR A 202 -10.44 4.80 -7.34
CA TYR A 202 -11.61 5.10 -8.16
C TYR A 202 -11.18 5.27 -9.62
N GLY A 203 -11.82 4.54 -10.48
CA GLY A 203 -11.56 4.55 -11.92
C GLY A 203 -12.76 5.01 -12.73
N LYS A 204 -12.75 4.67 -14.01
CA LYS A 204 -13.78 5.05 -14.99
C LYS A 204 -15.21 4.67 -14.59
N SER A 205 -15.39 3.58 -13.86
CA SER A 205 -16.71 3.11 -13.41
C SER A 205 -17.28 3.93 -12.27
N ASP A 206 -16.43 4.57 -11.48
CA ASP A 206 -16.79 5.18 -10.21
C ASP A 206 -16.83 6.71 -10.32
N ILE A 207 -15.99 7.27 -11.19
CA ILE A 207 -15.87 8.71 -11.40
C ILE A 207 -16.92 9.19 -12.38
N THR A 208 -17.85 10.03 -11.92
CA THR A 208 -18.92 10.61 -12.74
C THR A 208 -18.58 11.99 -13.28
N GLY A 209 -17.64 12.69 -12.67
CA GLY A 209 -17.17 14.00 -13.11
C GLY A 209 -15.76 14.28 -12.60
N TYR A 210 -14.97 14.96 -13.44
CA TYR A 210 -13.59 15.32 -13.11
C TYR A 210 -13.26 16.69 -13.69
N GLU A 211 -12.63 17.53 -12.87
CA GLU A 211 -12.12 18.85 -13.26
C GLU A 211 -10.73 19.04 -12.64
N HIS A 212 -9.77 19.48 -13.44
CA HIS A 212 -8.44 19.78 -12.98
C HIS A 212 -7.98 21.11 -13.57
N GLU A 213 -7.67 22.05 -12.70
CA GLU A 213 -7.13 23.37 -13.03
C GLU A 213 -5.65 23.43 -12.61
N GLN A 214 -4.78 23.58 -13.61
CA GLN A 214 -3.36 23.85 -13.39
C GLN A 214 -3.03 25.25 -13.89
N ASP A 215 -2.60 26.11 -12.98
CA ASP A 215 -2.15 27.47 -13.32
C ASP A 215 -0.63 27.54 -13.25
N ILE A 216 -0.01 28.13 -14.26
CA ILE A 216 1.42 28.42 -14.31
C ILE A 216 1.59 29.91 -14.49
N ASN A 217 2.02 30.60 -13.44
CA ASN A 217 2.36 32.01 -13.51
C ASN A 217 3.89 32.20 -13.56
N PRO A 218 4.50 32.29 -14.76
CA PRO A 218 5.95 32.37 -14.90
C PRO A 218 6.55 33.72 -14.46
N ILE A 219 5.72 34.71 -14.19
CA ILE A 219 6.17 36.09 -13.89
C ILE A 219 5.68 36.55 -12.51
N GLY A 220 4.75 35.83 -11.90
CA GLY A 220 4.12 36.23 -10.64
C GLY A 220 4.89 35.85 -9.39
N ALA A 221 4.79 36.68 -8.37
CA ALA A 221 5.32 36.41 -7.04
C ALA A 221 4.44 35.43 -6.21
N THR A 222 3.35 34.93 -6.80
CA THR A 222 2.43 33.98 -6.14
C THR A 222 2.65 32.57 -6.63
N THR A 223 2.76 31.64 -5.72
CA THR A 223 2.78 30.20 -6.04
C THR A 223 1.41 29.80 -6.58
N PRO A 224 1.31 29.26 -7.80
CA PRO A 224 0.03 28.80 -8.34
C PRO A 224 -0.49 27.64 -7.48
N VAL A 225 -1.77 27.64 -7.20
CA VAL A 225 -2.46 26.57 -6.47
C VAL A 225 -3.22 25.73 -7.50
N ASN A 226 -2.77 24.51 -7.70
CA ASN A 226 -3.51 23.57 -8.52
C ASN A 226 -4.79 23.13 -7.78
N LYS A 227 -5.90 23.06 -8.50
CA LYS A 227 -7.19 22.65 -7.95
C LYS A 227 -7.67 21.42 -8.72
N MET A 228 -8.25 20.50 -7.98
CA MET A 228 -8.90 19.34 -8.52
C MET A 228 -10.28 19.17 -7.89
N GLY A 229 -11.26 18.93 -8.72
CA GLY A 229 -12.61 18.54 -8.33
C GLY A 229 -12.96 17.21 -8.99
N PHE A 230 -13.62 16.32 -8.26
CA PHE A 230 -14.16 15.09 -8.81
C PHE A 230 -15.47 14.74 -8.14
N SER A 231 -16.26 13.96 -8.84
CA SER A 231 -17.52 13.40 -8.35
C SER A 231 -17.50 11.90 -8.56
N ILE A 232 -17.88 11.17 -7.54
CA ILE A 232 -17.99 9.71 -7.58
C ILE A 232 -19.44 9.27 -7.45
N ASP A 233 -19.75 8.10 -7.99
CA ASP A 233 -21.06 7.47 -7.78
C ASP A 233 -21.19 7.01 -6.33
N ASN A 234 -22.20 7.49 -5.64
CA ASN A 234 -22.57 7.12 -4.29
C ASN A 234 -23.93 6.41 -4.22
N SER A 235 -24.29 5.68 -5.25
CA SER A 235 -25.57 4.95 -5.32
C SER A 235 -25.74 3.91 -4.20
N ASN A 236 -24.63 3.43 -3.63
CA ASN A 236 -24.58 2.52 -2.48
C ASN A 236 -24.59 3.22 -1.11
N ASN A 237 -24.68 4.55 -1.07
CA ASN A 237 -24.68 5.38 0.14
C ASN A 237 -23.45 5.23 1.08
N ILE A 238 -22.32 4.76 0.56
CA ILE A 238 -21.09 4.59 1.37
C ILE A 238 -20.61 5.91 1.93
N TYR A 239 -20.78 7.03 1.21
CA TYR A 239 -20.37 8.37 1.61
C TYR A 239 -21.49 9.23 2.19
N ASP A 240 -22.63 8.63 2.56
CA ASP A 240 -23.70 9.35 3.27
C ASP A 240 -23.30 9.53 4.74
N PRO A 241 -23.27 10.77 5.27
CA PRO A 241 -22.98 11.03 6.69
C PRO A 241 -23.95 10.32 7.66
N ASN A 242 -25.15 9.98 7.21
CA ASN A 242 -26.11 9.24 8.02
C ASN A 242 -25.91 7.72 7.98
N ASN A 243 -25.04 7.22 7.11
CA ASN A 243 -24.69 5.81 7.07
C ASN A 243 -23.61 5.50 8.11
N THR A 244 -23.98 4.89 9.23
CA THR A 244 -23.08 4.58 10.34
C THR A 244 -22.00 3.57 9.99
N THR A 245 -22.22 2.74 8.97
CA THR A 245 -21.24 1.78 8.43
C THR A 245 -20.49 2.33 7.20
N GLY A 246 -20.78 3.57 6.81
CA GLY A 246 -20.20 4.20 5.65
C GLY A 246 -18.81 4.76 5.92
N LEU A 247 -18.15 5.20 4.83
CA LEU A 247 -16.80 5.73 4.84
C LEU A 247 -16.76 7.25 5.09
N SER A 248 -17.90 7.93 5.18
CA SER A 248 -17.96 9.40 5.34
C SER A 248 -17.21 9.91 6.55
N LYS A 249 -17.19 9.15 7.65
CA LYS A 249 -16.49 9.50 8.90
C LYS A 249 -14.96 9.51 8.79
N TYR A 250 -14.40 8.86 7.76
CA TYR A 250 -12.96 8.80 7.50
C TYR A 250 -12.50 9.84 6.47
N LEU A 251 -13.43 10.61 5.90
CA LEU A 251 -13.09 11.68 4.98
C LEU A 251 -12.72 12.92 5.79
N MET A 252 -11.48 13.36 5.66
CA MET A 252 -10.96 14.50 6.41
C MET A 252 -10.67 15.69 5.49
N GLU A 253 -10.73 16.89 6.07
CA GLU A 253 -10.20 18.06 5.40
C GLU A 253 -8.69 17.91 5.17
N ARG A 254 -8.23 18.21 3.95
CA ARG A 254 -6.83 18.14 3.53
C ARG A 254 -6.25 16.71 3.42
N GLN A 255 -7.11 15.71 3.29
CA GLN A 255 -6.68 14.35 3.00
C GLN A 255 -5.88 14.31 1.69
N GLU A 256 -4.76 13.60 1.70
CA GLU A 256 -3.95 13.43 0.51
C GLU A 256 -4.72 12.62 -0.54
N MET A 257 -4.77 13.15 -1.75
CA MET A 257 -5.34 12.47 -2.91
C MET A 257 -4.28 12.36 -4.00
N ARG A 258 -4.18 11.18 -4.59
CA ARG A 258 -3.27 10.90 -5.69
C ARG A 258 -4.07 10.73 -6.97
N VAL A 259 -3.65 11.41 -8.01
CA VAL A 259 -4.31 11.35 -9.32
C VAL A 259 -3.34 10.83 -10.35
N LYS A 260 -3.80 9.87 -11.15
CA LYS A 260 -3.06 9.36 -12.29
C LYS A 260 -3.87 9.55 -13.56
N TYR A 261 -3.20 9.97 -14.61
CA TYR A 261 -3.78 10.10 -15.95
C TYR A 261 -3.44 8.88 -16.77
N GLY A 262 -4.47 8.19 -17.25
CA GLY A 262 -4.34 7.02 -18.09
C GLY A 262 -4.61 7.34 -19.55
N LEU A 263 -3.83 6.74 -20.43
CA LEU A 263 -4.05 6.78 -21.88
C LEU A 263 -4.11 5.37 -22.44
N LYS A 264 -5.14 5.07 -23.19
CA LYS A 264 -5.24 3.79 -23.89
C LYS A 264 -4.28 3.77 -25.07
N LEU A 265 -3.36 2.83 -25.03
CA LEU A 265 -2.38 2.63 -26.09
C LEU A 265 -2.99 1.87 -27.28
N ASN A 266 -2.25 1.82 -28.40
CA ASN A 266 -2.74 1.17 -29.62
C ASN A 266 -2.89 -0.36 -29.49
N ASP A 267 -2.21 -0.96 -28.53
CA ASP A 267 -2.32 -2.38 -28.19
C ASP A 267 -3.51 -2.70 -27.26
N GLY A 268 -4.25 -1.66 -26.83
CA GLY A 268 -5.39 -1.76 -25.94
C GLY A 268 -5.04 -1.68 -24.46
N THR A 269 -3.79 -1.64 -24.07
CA THR A 269 -3.35 -1.45 -22.68
C THR A 269 -3.56 0.01 -22.25
N ILE A 270 -3.67 0.24 -20.94
CA ILE A 270 -3.76 1.59 -20.37
C ILE A 270 -2.45 1.86 -19.64
N GLU A 271 -1.73 2.89 -20.04
CA GLU A 271 -0.57 3.38 -19.31
C GLU A 271 -1.00 4.56 -18.45
N TYR A 272 -0.58 4.57 -17.18
CA TYR A 272 -0.88 5.64 -16.24
C TYR A 272 0.37 6.45 -15.92
N ILE A 273 0.18 7.74 -15.78
CA ILE A 273 1.20 8.70 -15.29
C ILE A 273 0.65 9.45 -14.08
N PRO A 274 1.50 9.76 -13.07
CA PRO A 274 1.11 10.56 -11.92
C PRO A 274 0.78 12.01 -12.28
#